data_8bdd362ce962ff53689ca3dde1124696
#
_entry.id   8bdd362ce962ff53689ca3dde1124696
#
_cell.length_a   1.000
_cell.length_b   1.000
_cell.length_c   1.000
_cell.angle_alpha   90.00
_cell.angle_beta   90.00
_cell.angle_gamma   90.00
#
_symmetry.space_group_name_H-M   'P 1'
#
loop_
_entity.id
_entity.type
_entity.pdbx_description
1 polymer ?
#
loop_
_entity_poly.entity_id
_entity_poly.type
_entity_poly.pdbx_seq_one_letter_code
_entity_poly.pdbx_strand_id
1 'polypeptide(L)'
;MRIFLFCFGFLLSLATTVQAADFSKWAVLIVSGDNHAHSGNPSAVFDNARHDLVTAFTRIGFSPANIAQFAVSPDPAAQHSGNSAIANTLWDLSSRAPDGCLIYFTSHGTPDGIIIDQRVLEPEKLGMIVGNACGSKPSVIVMSACFSGQFVRTLRGDNRVVLTAARFDRTSFGCGELDHYTFFDDCFLRAMPMAGDFPSLGGLVQQCVAEREQQMKATPPSEPQLDIGQKVGAAFKWK
;
A
#
# COMPACT_ATOMS: atom_id res chain seq x y z
N MET A 1 -65.82 21.80 24.57
CA MET A 1 -64.42 22.00 24.93
C MET A 1 -63.63 20.78 24.42
N ARG A 2 -63.01 20.91 23.22
CA ARG A 2 -62.28 19.78 22.57
C ARG A 2 -60.80 19.91 22.91
N ILE A 3 -60.26 18.94 23.63
CA ILE A 3 -58.85 18.89 23.99
C ILE A 3 -58.11 18.19 22.85
N PHE A 4 -57.22 18.92 22.15
CA PHE A 4 -56.28 18.36 21.19
C PHE A 4 -55.06 17.86 21.95
N LEU A 5 -54.83 16.51 21.98
CA LEU A 5 -53.56 15.92 22.42
C LEU A 5 -52.57 16.02 21.25
N PHE A 6 -51.52 16.81 21.44
CA PHE A 6 -50.35 16.80 20.55
C PHE A 6 -49.42 15.68 21.01
N CYS A 7 -49.36 14.56 20.22
CA CYS A 7 -48.32 13.58 20.39
C CYS A 7 -47.02 14.12 19.76
N PHE A 8 -46.07 14.49 20.60
CA PHE A 8 -44.70 14.83 20.20
C PHE A 8 -43.93 13.53 19.95
N GLY A 9 -43.82 13.11 18.71
CA GLY A 9 -43.00 11.94 18.31
C GLY A 9 -41.51 12.31 18.44
N PHE A 10 -40.82 11.73 19.40
CA PHE A 10 -39.37 11.87 19.58
C PHE A 10 -38.70 10.92 18.57
N LEU A 11 -38.22 11.45 17.44
CA LEU A 11 -37.37 10.73 16.50
C LEU A 11 -35.99 10.52 17.14
N LEU A 12 -35.76 9.33 17.70
CA LEU A 12 -34.41 8.89 18.05
C LEU A 12 -33.63 8.64 16.76
N SER A 13 -32.75 9.56 16.38
CA SER A 13 -31.73 9.32 15.38
C SER A 13 -30.68 8.34 15.93
N LEU A 14 -30.75 7.09 15.50
CA LEU A 14 -29.71 6.10 15.71
C LEU A 14 -28.47 6.53 14.92
N ALA A 15 -27.53 7.20 15.59
CA ALA A 15 -26.20 7.42 15.05
C ALA A 15 -25.49 6.06 14.93
N THR A 16 -25.41 5.50 13.74
CA THR A 16 -24.55 4.33 13.47
C THR A 16 -23.10 4.75 13.61
N THR A 17 -22.46 4.40 14.71
CA THR A 17 -21.00 4.54 14.83
C THR A 17 -20.35 3.61 13.82
N VAL A 18 -19.70 4.17 12.81
CA VAL A 18 -18.84 3.40 11.90
C VAL A 18 -17.63 2.96 12.72
N GLN A 19 -17.59 1.67 13.05
CA GLN A 19 -16.48 1.09 13.80
C GLN A 19 -15.25 0.98 12.89
N ALA A 20 -14.06 1.34 13.42
CA ALA A 20 -12.79 1.10 12.75
C ALA A 20 -12.58 -0.41 12.51
N ALA A 21 -11.89 -0.75 11.43
CA ALA A 21 -11.58 -2.14 11.13
C ALA A 21 -10.57 -2.71 12.13
N ASP A 22 -10.70 -4.01 12.43
CA ASP A 22 -9.67 -4.75 13.17
C ASP A 22 -8.62 -5.29 12.18
N PHE A 23 -7.48 -4.61 12.10
CA PHE A 23 -6.37 -5.04 11.25
C PHE A 23 -5.48 -6.11 11.89
N SER A 24 -5.73 -6.52 13.13
CA SER A 24 -4.87 -7.49 13.83
C SER A 24 -4.80 -8.86 13.14
N LYS A 25 -5.84 -9.19 12.33
CA LYS A 25 -5.94 -10.44 11.56
C LYS A 25 -5.73 -10.25 10.06
N TRP A 26 -5.09 -9.17 9.64
CA TRP A 26 -4.69 -8.96 8.27
C TRP A 26 -3.27 -9.50 8.02
N ALA A 27 -3.10 -10.15 6.89
CA ALA A 27 -1.77 -10.52 6.37
C ALA A 27 -1.08 -9.30 5.80
N VAL A 28 0.13 -9.00 6.25
CA VAL A 28 0.92 -7.86 5.76
C VAL A 28 2.22 -8.34 5.16
N LEU A 29 2.47 -7.95 3.92
CA LEU A 29 3.72 -8.22 3.21
C LEU A 29 4.37 -6.90 2.82
N ILE A 30 5.62 -6.67 3.23
CA ILE A 30 6.40 -5.49 2.86
C ILE A 30 7.68 -5.95 2.18
N VAL A 31 7.92 -5.49 0.96
CA VAL A 31 9.04 -5.91 0.13
C VAL A 31 9.87 -4.72 -0.29
N SER A 32 11.13 -4.66 0.16
CA SER A 32 12.21 -3.88 -0.43
C SER A 32 12.85 -4.73 -1.51
N GLY A 33 12.63 -4.37 -2.78
CA GLY A 33 13.00 -5.24 -3.90
C GLY A 33 14.39 -4.98 -4.47
N ASP A 34 15.03 -3.88 -4.08
CA ASP A 34 16.39 -3.52 -4.53
C ASP A 34 17.16 -2.83 -3.39
N ASN A 35 18.49 -2.82 -3.48
CA ASN A 35 19.40 -2.16 -2.54
C ASN A 35 20.41 -1.24 -3.25
N HIS A 36 20.07 -0.77 -4.45
CA HIS A 36 20.87 0.17 -5.24
C HIS A 36 20.08 1.44 -5.53
N ALA A 37 20.78 2.54 -5.72
CA ALA A 37 20.25 3.75 -6.32
C ALA A 37 20.14 3.61 -7.84
N HIS A 38 19.51 4.60 -8.50
CA HIS A 38 19.44 4.63 -9.95
C HIS A 38 20.81 4.66 -10.66
N SER A 39 21.83 5.15 -9.99
CA SER A 39 23.24 5.14 -10.47
C SER A 39 23.87 3.74 -10.47
N GLY A 40 23.26 2.75 -9.78
CA GLY A 40 23.82 1.43 -9.51
C GLY A 40 24.67 1.35 -8.24
N ASN A 41 24.87 2.46 -7.52
CA ASN A 41 25.56 2.45 -6.22
C ASN A 41 24.64 1.94 -5.11
N PRO A 42 25.20 1.37 -4.02
CA PRO A 42 24.39 0.94 -2.88
C PRO A 42 23.53 2.07 -2.31
N SER A 43 22.28 1.75 -1.96
CA SER A 43 21.32 2.68 -1.35
C SER A 43 20.43 1.94 -0.37
N ALA A 44 20.05 2.61 0.72
CA ALA A 44 19.09 2.09 1.70
C ALA A 44 17.66 2.64 1.47
N VAL A 45 17.41 3.38 0.40
CA VAL A 45 16.17 4.13 0.17
C VAL A 45 14.90 3.27 0.31
N PHE A 46 14.90 2.08 -0.27
CA PHE A 46 13.77 1.14 -0.20
C PHE A 46 13.69 0.43 1.16
N ASP A 47 14.84 0.15 1.76
CA ASP A 47 14.94 -0.53 3.05
C ASP A 47 14.53 0.38 4.20
N ASN A 48 14.90 1.66 4.16
CA ASN A 48 14.42 2.68 5.09
C ASN A 48 12.87 2.74 5.08
N ALA A 49 12.26 2.76 3.89
CA ALA A 49 10.81 2.74 3.77
C ALA A 49 10.20 1.46 4.38
N ARG A 50 10.76 0.28 4.09
CA ARG A 50 10.31 -0.99 4.68
C ARG A 50 10.29 -0.95 6.20
N HIS A 51 11.37 -0.49 6.84
CA HIS A 51 11.46 -0.38 8.30
C HIS A 51 10.38 0.53 8.89
N ASP A 52 10.20 1.71 8.32
CA ASP A 52 9.26 2.67 8.88
C ASP A 52 7.80 2.32 8.58
N LEU A 53 7.53 1.63 7.46
CA LEU A 53 6.21 1.09 7.15
C LEU A 53 5.76 0.05 8.20
N VAL A 54 6.64 -0.82 8.71
CA VAL A 54 6.32 -1.74 9.81
C VAL A 54 5.82 -0.98 11.03
N THR A 55 6.54 0.08 11.42
CA THR A 55 6.16 0.93 12.54
C THR A 55 4.81 1.63 12.27
N ALA A 56 4.64 2.19 11.09
CA ALA A 56 3.44 2.92 10.71
C ALA A 56 2.20 2.01 10.67
N PHE A 57 2.29 0.81 10.10
CA PHE A 57 1.18 -0.15 10.05
C PHE A 57 0.85 -0.69 11.45
N THR A 58 1.85 -0.97 12.27
CA THR A 58 1.61 -1.39 13.67
C THR A 58 0.82 -0.33 14.45
N ARG A 59 1.11 0.96 14.26
CA ARG A 59 0.39 2.06 14.92
C ARG A 59 -1.09 2.15 14.56
N ILE A 60 -1.48 1.73 13.37
CA ILE A 60 -2.90 1.72 12.95
C ILE A 60 -3.60 0.38 13.18
N GLY A 61 -2.96 -0.57 13.88
CA GLY A 61 -3.59 -1.78 14.39
C GLY A 61 -3.22 -3.09 13.71
N PHE A 62 -2.27 -3.09 12.74
CA PHE A 62 -1.76 -4.35 12.20
C PHE A 62 -0.89 -5.08 13.23
N SER A 63 -1.09 -6.39 13.38
CA SER A 63 -0.31 -7.22 14.29
C SER A 63 1.11 -7.47 13.76
N PRO A 64 2.19 -7.15 14.51
CA PRO A 64 3.56 -7.49 14.10
C PRO A 64 3.76 -8.97 13.77
N ALA A 65 3.03 -9.88 14.43
CA ALA A 65 3.08 -11.32 14.16
C ALA A 65 2.55 -11.70 12.77
N ASN A 66 1.80 -10.81 12.13
CA ASN A 66 1.23 -11.01 10.79
C ASN A 66 1.91 -10.13 9.74
N ILE A 67 3.05 -9.50 10.05
CA ILE A 67 3.87 -8.72 9.13
C ILE A 67 5.09 -9.55 8.71
N ALA A 68 5.18 -9.88 7.43
CA ALA A 68 6.40 -10.43 6.84
C ALA A 68 7.15 -9.35 6.06
N GLN A 69 8.46 -9.36 6.19
CA GLN A 69 9.35 -8.39 5.56
C GLN A 69 10.32 -9.11 4.62
N PHE A 70 10.59 -8.48 3.48
CA PHE A 70 11.57 -8.92 2.51
C PHE A 70 12.56 -7.78 2.19
N ALA A 71 13.83 -8.13 2.11
CA ALA A 71 14.92 -7.22 1.74
C ALA A 71 15.95 -7.92 0.86
N VAL A 72 16.67 -7.16 0.04
CA VAL A 72 17.83 -7.66 -0.71
C VAL A 72 19.07 -7.64 0.17
N SER A 73 19.25 -6.56 0.93
CA SER A 73 20.33 -6.50 1.94
C SER A 73 20.05 -7.44 3.10
N PRO A 74 21.08 -8.10 3.66
CA PRO A 74 20.93 -8.94 4.85
C PRO A 74 20.35 -8.15 6.03
N ASP A 75 19.23 -8.63 6.57
CA ASP A 75 18.56 -8.05 7.74
C ASP A 75 17.93 -9.19 8.57
N PRO A 76 18.23 -9.31 9.89
CA PRO A 76 17.64 -10.33 10.76
C PRO A 76 16.11 -10.28 10.85
N ALA A 77 15.50 -9.12 10.61
CA ALA A 77 14.05 -8.93 10.63
C ALA A 77 13.36 -9.25 9.29
N ALA A 78 14.11 -9.52 8.23
CA ALA A 78 13.59 -9.73 6.88
C ALA A 78 14.09 -11.04 6.27
N GLN A 79 13.26 -11.63 5.39
CA GLN A 79 13.70 -12.69 4.50
C GLN A 79 14.37 -12.07 3.27
N HIS A 80 15.24 -12.84 2.60
CA HIS A 80 15.81 -12.39 1.33
C HIS A 80 14.72 -12.28 0.25
N SER A 81 14.71 -11.15 -0.47
CA SER A 81 13.73 -10.87 -1.52
C SER A 81 13.85 -11.85 -2.68
N GLY A 82 12.75 -12.51 -3.02
CA GLY A 82 12.69 -13.45 -4.13
C GLY A 82 11.25 -13.87 -4.43
N ASN A 83 10.90 -13.94 -5.72
CA ASN A 83 9.52 -14.13 -6.17
C ASN A 83 8.81 -15.35 -5.56
N SER A 84 9.49 -16.48 -5.45
CA SER A 84 8.90 -17.71 -4.89
C SER A 84 8.73 -17.61 -3.38
N ALA A 85 9.70 -17.04 -2.66
CA ALA A 85 9.62 -16.84 -1.22
C ALA A 85 8.48 -15.87 -0.87
N ILE A 86 8.36 -14.76 -1.61
CA ILE A 86 7.27 -13.79 -1.48
C ILE A 86 5.89 -14.46 -1.67
N ALA A 87 5.73 -15.26 -2.74
CA ALA A 87 4.47 -15.95 -3.03
C ALA A 87 4.08 -16.94 -1.92
N ASN A 88 5.02 -17.79 -1.48
CA ASN A 88 4.78 -18.77 -0.42
C ASN A 88 4.47 -18.11 0.90
N THR A 89 5.24 -17.07 1.28
CA THR A 89 5.01 -16.35 2.53
C THR A 89 3.65 -15.63 2.53
N LEU A 90 3.25 -15.01 1.43
CA LEU A 90 1.94 -14.37 1.34
C LEU A 90 0.80 -15.38 1.49
N TRP A 91 0.95 -16.55 0.88
CA TRP A 91 -0.01 -17.65 1.01
C TRP A 91 -0.15 -18.11 2.47
N ASP A 92 0.98 -18.40 3.13
CA ASP A 92 1.00 -18.84 4.51
C ASP A 92 0.42 -17.78 5.47
N LEU A 93 0.81 -16.51 5.29
CA LEU A 93 0.29 -15.40 6.07
C LEU A 93 -1.22 -15.25 5.92
N SER A 94 -1.72 -15.24 4.68
CA SER A 94 -3.13 -15.04 4.41
C SER A 94 -4.00 -16.19 4.91
N SER A 95 -3.43 -17.40 5.06
CA SER A 95 -4.13 -18.55 5.62
C SER A 95 -4.36 -18.42 7.13
N ARG A 96 -3.39 -17.85 7.87
CA ARG A 96 -3.47 -17.66 9.33
C ARG A 96 -4.01 -16.28 9.76
N ALA A 97 -4.00 -15.29 8.86
CA ALA A 97 -4.56 -13.96 9.04
C ALA A 97 -5.65 -13.72 7.98
N PRO A 98 -6.90 -14.21 8.22
CA PRO A 98 -7.88 -14.41 7.15
C PRO A 98 -8.69 -13.16 6.79
N ASP A 99 -8.61 -12.05 7.56
CA ASP A 99 -9.58 -10.96 7.46
C ASP A 99 -9.24 -9.95 6.35
N GLY A 100 -7.99 -9.94 5.86
CA GLY A 100 -7.57 -9.06 4.77
C GLY A 100 -6.10 -9.23 4.40
N CYS A 101 -5.67 -8.50 3.37
CA CYS A 101 -4.28 -8.43 2.93
C CYS A 101 -3.83 -6.98 2.76
N LEU A 102 -2.61 -6.67 3.23
CA LEU A 102 -1.89 -5.46 2.87
C LEU A 102 -0.56 -5.87 2.25
N ILE A 103 -0.30 -5.39 1.04
CA ILE A 103 0.89 -5.77 0.26
C ILE A 103 1.56 -4.48 -0.20
N TYR A 104 2.80 -4.27 0.19
CA TYR A 104 3.57 -3.09 -0.14
C TYR A 104 4.89 -3.50 -0.79
N PHE A 105 5.10 -3.02 -2.01
CA PHE A 105 6.38 -3.13 -2.71
C PHE A 105 7.02 -1.76 -2.84
N THR A 106 8.30 -1.67 -2.53
CA THR A 106 9.14 -0.52 -2.84
C THR A 106 10.42 -0.98 -3.51
N SER A 107 10.69 -0.50 -4.73
CA SER A 107 11.80 -0.95 -5.56
C SER A 107 11.95 -0.10 -6.82
N HIS A 108 12.95 -0.42 -7.63
CA HIS A 108 12.98 0.00 -9.01
C HIS A 108 11.89 -0.68 -9.84
N GLY A 109 11.43 0.01 -10.89
CA GLY A 109 10.46 -0.52 -11.86
C GLY A 109 10.92 -0.33 -13.29
N THR A 110 10.46 -1.23 -14.15
CA THR A 110 10.66 -1.22 -15.60
C THR A 110 9.31 -1.29 -16.31
N PRO A 111 9.24 -1.03 -17.63
CA PRO A 111 7.99 -1.26 -18.39
C PRO A 111 7.47 -2.71 -18.32
N ASP A 112 8.30 -3.69 -17.94
CA ASP A 112 7.94 -5.10 -17.87
C ASP A 112 7.52 -5.53 -16.45
N GLY A 113 7.75 -4.71 -15.41
CA GLY A 113 7.39 -5.05 -14.03
C GLY A 113 8.27 -4.38 -12.98
N ILE A 114 8.20 -4.87 -11.73
CA ILE A 114 8.99 -4.40 -10.61
C ILE A 114 10.23 -5.29 -10.40
N ILE A 115 11.35 -4.68 -10.01
CA ILE A 115 12.59 -5.41 -9.73
C ILE A 115 12.50 -6.05 -8.35
N ILE A 116 12.78 -7.34 -8.27
CA ILE A 116 12.91 -8.09 -7.02
C ILE A 116 14.26 -8.81 -7.06
N ASP A 117 15.21 -8.29 -6.28
CA ASP A 117 16.62 -8.64 -6.42
C ASP A 117 17.08 -8.36 -7.88
N GLN A 118 17.59 -9.27 -8.59
CA GLN A 118 18.00 -9.08 -9.99
C GLN A 118 16.95 -9.54 -11.02
N ARG A 119 15.71 -9.73 -10.61
CA ARG A 119 14.64 -10.29 -11.45
C ARG A 119 13.43 -9.38 -11.54
N VAL A 120 12.80 -9.38 -12.69
CA VAL A 120 11.52 -8.72 -12.88
C VAL A 120 10.38 -9.59 -12.33
N LEU A 121 9.49 -9.00 -11.55
CA LEU A 121 8.19 -9.55 -11.20
C LEU A 121 7.13 -8.85 -12.05
N GLU A 122 6.61 -9.59 -13.02
CA GLU A 122 5.64 -9.11 -14.00
C GLU A 122 4.25 -8.89 -13.39
N PRO A 123 3.43 -7.95 -13.92
CA PRO A 123 2.09 -7.67 -13.43
C PRO A 123 1.18 -8.89 -13.36
N GLU A 124 1.16 -9.72 -14.40
CA GLU A 124 0.33 -10.93 -14.48
C GLU A 124 0.70 -11.94 -13.39
N LYS A 125 2.00 -12.12 -13.16
CA LYS A 125 2.49 -13.03 -12.12
C LYS A 125 2.15 -12.54 -10.72
N LEU A 126 2.31 -11.24 -10.45
CA LEU A 126 1.88 -10.67 -9.16
C LEU A 126 0.37 -10.75 -9.00
N GLY A 127 -0.41 -10.48 -10.06
CA GLY A 127 -1.87 -10.64 -10.06
C GLY A 127 -2.32 -12.04 -9.68
N MET A 128 -1.64 -13.08 -10.21
CA MET A 128 -1.89 -14.48 -9.83
C MET A 128 -1.52 -14.77 -8.37
N ILE A 129 -0.36 -14.29 -7.89
CA ILE A 129 0.08 -14.46 -6.49
C ILE A 129 -0.94 -13.86 -5.53
N VAL A 130 -1.34 -12.60 -5.75
CA VAL A 130 -2.31 -11.89 -4.90
C VAL A 130 -3.71 -12.52 -5.02
N GLY A 131 -4.11 -12.91 -6.22
CA GLY A 131 -5.41 -13.57 -6.45
C GLY A 131 -5.52 -14.89 -5.70
N ASN A 132 -4.48 -15.72 -5.74
CA ASN A 132 -4.45 -17.01 -5.05
C ASN A 132 -4.38 -16.85 -3.53
N ALA A 133 -3.55 -15.96 -3.01
CA ALA A 133 -3.36 -15.79 -1.58
C ALA A 133 -4.49 -15.02 -0.89
N CYS A 134 -4.92 -13.91 -1.48
CA CYS A 134 -5.88 -12.98 -0.86
C CYS A 134 -7.33 -13.19 -1.36
N GLY A 135 -7.51 -13.68 -2.58
CA GLY A 135 -8.83 -14.03 -3.11
C GLY A 135 -9.82 -12.87 -3.05
N SER A 136 -10.97 -13.11 -2.40
CA SER A 136 -12.03 -12.13 -2.19
C SER A 136 -11.90 -11.32 -0.89
N LYS A 137 -10.82 -11.48 -0.13
CA LYS A 137 -10.58 -10.71 1.10
C LYS A 137 -10.39 -9.22 0.78
N PRO A 138 -10.79 -8.30 1.66
CA PRO A 138 -10.39 -6.91 1.58
C PRO A 138 -8.87 -6.80 1.41
N SER A 139 -8.41 -6.05 0.40
CA SER A 139 -6.99 -6.00 0.11
C SER A 139 -6.52 -4.60 -0.25
N VAL A 140 -5.38 -4.20 0.30
CA VAL A 140 -4.66 -2.98 -0.07
C VAL A 140 -3.35 -3.37 -0.73
N ILE A 141 -3.12 -2.90 -1.94
CA ILE A 141 -1.90 -3.17 -2.69
C ILE A 141 -1.23 -1.86 -3.06
N VAL A 142 0.00 -1.68 -2.64
CA VAL A 142 0.80 -0.48 -2.88
C VAL A 142 2.05 -0.86 -3.67
N MET A 143 2.26 -0.16 -4.80
CA MET A 143 3.38 -0.39 -5.71
C MET A 143 4.21 0.89 -5.83
N SER A 144 5.22 1.04 -4.98
CA SER A 144 6.18 2.15 -5.02
C SER A 144 7.32 1.83 -5.97
N ALA A 145 7.09 2.10 -7.26
CA ALA A 145 8.08 1.87 -8.31
C ALA A 145 7.79 2.73 -9.55
N CYS A 146 8.79 2.93 -10.39
CA CYS A 146 8.61 3.44 -11.76
C CYS A 146 7.65 2.52 -12.54
N PHE A 147 6.87 3.07 -13.47
CA PHE A 147 5.94 2.36 -14.34
C PHE A 147 4.87 1.53 -13.61
N SER A 148 4.72 1.72 -12.29
CA SER A 148 3.89 0.87 -11.43
C SER A 148 2.40 0.88 -11.76
N GLY A 149 1.89 1.88 -12.48
CA GLY A 149 0.52 1.93 -12.99
C GLY A 149 0.14 0.75 -13.89
N GLN A 150 1.12 0.06 -14.49
CA GLN A 150 0.88 -1.18 -15.26
C GLN A 150 0.27 -2.31 -14.43
N PHE A 151 0.49 -2.30 -13.10
CA PHE A 151 -0.06 -3.29 -12.18
C PHE A 151 -1.55 -3.10 -11.88
N VAL A 152 -2.11 -1.90 -12.08
CA VAL A 152 -3.51 -1.61 -11.74
C VAL A 152 -4.46 -2.59 -12.41
N ARG A 153 -4.28 -2.88 -13.70
CA ARG A 153 -5.17 -3.78 -14.47
C ARG A 153 -5.26 -5.19 -13.87
N THR A 154 -4.15 -5.73 -13.40
CA THR A 154 -4.06 -7.12 -12.86
C THR A 154 -4.39 -7.21 -11.38
N LEU A 155 -4.23 -6.10 -10.63
CA LEU A 155 -4.42 -6.06 -9.18
C LEU A 155 -5.78 -5.50 -8.75
N ARG A 156 -6.47 -4.73 -9.61
CA ARG A 156 -7.79 -4.15 -9.29
C ARG A 156 -8.84 -5.21 -8.97
N GLY A 157 -9.85 -4.83 -8.19
CA GLY A 157 -10.97 -5.70 -7.85
C GLY A 157 -11.97 -4.97 -6.96
N ASP A 158 -13.22 -5.48 -6.87
CA ASP A 158 -14.30 -4.81 -6.12
C ASP A 158 -13.94 -4.54 -4.65
N ASN A 159 -13.17 -5.43 -4.03
CA ASN A 159 -12.76 -5.40 -2.62
C ASN A 159 -11.31 -4.94 -2.42
N ARG A 160 -10.76 -4.19 -3.38
CA ARG A 160 -9.35 -3.79 -3.37
C ARG A 160 -9.17 -2.29 -3.46
N VAL A 161 -8.13 -1.80 -2.77
CA VAL A 161 -7.53 -0.49 -3.01
C VAL A 161 -6.15 -0.74 -3.61
N VAL A 162 -5.89 -0.19 -4.79
CA VAL A 162 -4.59 -0.28 -5.45
C VAL A 162 -4.02 1.13 -5.59
N LEU A 163 -2.84 1.36 -5.05
CA LEU A 163 -2.12 2.63 -5.11
C LEU A 163 -0.75 2.41 -5.75
N THR A 164 -0.42 3.20 -6.76
CA THR A 164 0.87 3.09 -7.48
C THR A 164 1.60 4.43 -7.51
N ALA A 165 2.94 4.39 -7.46
CA ALA A 165 3.78 5.59 -7.41
C ALA A 165 3.84 6.35 -8.74
N ALA A 166 3.51 5.68 -9.84
CA ALA A 166 3.56 6.29 -11.16
C ALA A 166 2.48 5.72 -12.07
N ARG A 167 2.15 6.47 -13.13
CA ARG A 167 1.37 5.97 -14.25
C ARG A 167 2.17 4.87 -15.00
N PHE A 168 1.49 4.04 -15.79
CA PHE A 168 2.10 2.90 -16.47
C PHE A 168 3.27 3.25 -17.42
N ASP A 169 3.35 4.48 -17.87
CA ASP A 169 4.36 5.01 -18.81
C ASP A 169 5.23 6.14 -18.19
N ARG A 170 5.29 6.22 -16.86
CA ARG A 170 6.03 7.25 -16.12
C ARG A 170 7.00 6.63 -15.13
N THR A 171 8.11 7.34 -14.92
CA THR A 171 9.02 7.08 -13.81
C THR A 171 8.50 7.72 -12.52
N SER A 172 8.93 7.23 -11.37
CA SER A 172 8.84 7.89 -10.06
C SER A 172 10.22 8.46 -9.69
N PHE A 173 10.30 9.19 -8.55
CA PHE A 173 11.50 9.95 -8.20
C PHE A 173 11.97 9.67 -6.76
N GLY A 174 13.19 10.11 -6.43
CA GLY A 174 13.76 10.04 -5.10
C GLY A 174 14.43 8.71 -4.78
N CYS A 175 15.08 8.07 -5.76
CA CYS A 175 15.83 6.82 -5.55
C CYS A 175 17.36 7.00 -5.75
N GLY A 176 17.88 8.17 -5.37
CA GLY A 176 19.31 8.45 -5.36
C GLY A 176 20.01 7.94 -4.11
N GLU A 177 21.35 7.95 -4.09
CA GLU A 177 22.17 7.45 -2.95
C GLU A 177 21.96 8.25 -1.67
N LEU A 178 21.64 9.54 -1.79
CA LEU A 178 21.44 10.44 -0.66
C LEU A 178 19.98 10.59 -0.23
N ASP A 179 19.04 9.98 -0.98
CA ASP A 179 17.65 9.99 -0.61
C ASP A 179 17.39 9.05 0.55
N HIS A 180 16.60 9.50 1.52
CA HIS A 180 16.19 8.65 2.64
C HIS A 180 15.01 7.75 2.25
N TYR A 181 14.07 8.28 1.45
CA TYR A 181 12.94 7.58 0.84
C TYR A 181 12.74 8.03 -0.58
N THR A 182 12.04 7.22 -1.38
CA THR A 182 11.44 7.72 -2.61
C THR A 182 10.43 8.82 -2.31
N PHE A 183 10.11 9.67 -3.29
CA PHE A 183 9.07 10.72 -3.08
C PHE A 183 7.74 10.10 -2.67
N PHE A 184 7.39 8.97 -3.27
CA PHE A 184 6.15 8.28 -2.96
C PHE A 184 6.14 7.69 -1.55
N ASP A 185 7.21 7.00 -1.13
CA ASP A 185 7.30 6.38 0.19
C ASP A 185 7.30 7.44 1.30
N ASP A 186 8.03 8.56 1.12
CA ASP A 186 7.99 9.70 2.03
C ASP A 186 6.57 10.28 2.16
N CYS A 187 5.92 10.52 1.02
CA CYS A 187 4.55 11.03 1.00
C CYS A 187 3.55 10.05 1.65
N PHE A 188 3.72 8.74 1.42
CA PHE A 188 2.87 7.71 2.03
C PHE A 188 3.01 7.71 3.56
N LEU A 189 4.24 7.66 4.08
CA LEU A 189 4.52 7.68 5.51
C LEU A 189 4.04 8.96 6.19
N ARG A 190 4.20 10.12 5.56
CA ARG A 190 3.74 11.42 6.08
C ARG A 190 2.23 11.59 6.04
N ALA A 191 1.55 11.01 5.06
CA ALA A 191 0.09 11.08 4.92
C ALA A 191 -0.66 10.15 5.90
N MET A 192 -0.06 9.02 6.31
CA MET A 192 -0.70 8.03 7.18
C MET A 192 -1.32 8.61 8.47
N PRO A 193 -0.65 9.47 9.26
CA PRO A 193 -1.25 10.03 10.47
C PRO A 193 -2.40 11.01 10.19
N MET A 194 -2.50 11.56 8.98
CA MET A 194 -3.54 12.51 8.57
C MET A 194 -4.78 11.82 8.01
N ALA A 195 -4.63 10.62 7.44
CA ALA A 195 -5.72 9.83 6.88
C ALA A 195 -6.52 9.09 7.96
N GLY A 196 -7.72 8.62 7.60
CA GLY A 196 -8.58 7.76 8.43
C GLY A 196 -8.89 6.42 7.78
N ASP A 197 -8.59 6.28 6.49
CA ASP A 197 -8.78 5.08 5.68
C ASP A 197 -7.81 5.06 4.48
N PHE A 198 -7.70 3.91 3.82
CA PHE A 198 -6.79 3.75 2.68
C PHE A 198 -7.18 4.56 1.43
N PRO A 199 -8.48 4.73 1.07
CA PRO A 199 -8.86 5.66 0.02
C PRO A 199 -8.42 7.11 0.25
N SER A 200 -8.67 7.67 1.44
CA SER A 200 -8.23 9.03 1.78
C SER A 200 -6.71 9.16 1.84
N LEU A 201 -6.02 8.12 2.35
CA LEU A 201 -4.56 8.06 2.29
C LEU A 201 -4.04 8.17 0.85
N GLY A 202 -4.62 7.39 -0.07
CA GLY A 202 -4.23 7.43 -1.48
C GLY A 202 -4.36 8.83 -2.09
N GLY A 203 -5.46 9.54 -1.82
CA GLY A 203 -5.65 10.92 -2.28
C GLY A 203 -4.62 11.90 -1.71
N LEU A 204 -4.31 11.79 -0.41
CA LEU A 204 -3.28 12.61 0.23
C LEU A 204 -1.87 12.33 -0.34
N VAL A 205 -1.57 11.07 -0.64
CA VAL A 205 -0.29 10.69 -1.27
C VAL A 205 -0.17 11.28 -2.67
N GLN A 206 -1.22 11.19 -3.49
CA GLN A 206 -1.22 11.79 -4.84
C GLN A 206 -0.94 13.31 -4.78
N GLN A 207 -1.61 14.01 -3.87
CA GLN A 207 -1.39 15.44 -3.68
C GLN A 207 0.05 15.74 -3.23
N CYS A 208 0.55 15.05 -2.21
CA CYS A 208 1.90 15.24 -1.69
C CYS A 208 2.97 15.00 -2.76
N VAL A 209 2.85 13.93 -3.55
CA VAL A 209 3.80 13.62 -4.64
C VAL A 209 3.80 14.73 -5.69
N ALA A 210 2.62 15.18 -6.14
CA ALA A 210 2.50 16.26 -7.12
C ALA A 210 3.13 17.57 -6.62
N GLU A 211 2.91 17.95 -5.35
CA GLU A 211 3.52 19.12 -4.72
C GLU A 211 5.06 19.00 -4.66
N ARG A 212 5.57 17.81 -4.26
CA ARG A 212 7.01 17.55 -4.18
C ARG A 212 7.69 17.59 -5.55
N GLU A 213 7.07 16.97 -6.55
CA GLU A 213 7.57 16.99 -7.92
C GLU A 213 7.65 18.41 -8.49
N GLN A 214 6.62 19.24 -8.23
CA GLN A 214 6.61 20.64 -8.61
C GLN A 214 7.76 21.42 -7.93
N GLN A 215 7.96 21.23 -6.63
CA GLN A 215 9.04 21.88 -5.86
C GLN A 215 10.42 21.49 -6.38
N MET A 216 10.60 20.22 -6.73
CA MET A 216 11.86 19.66 -7.23
C MET A 216 12.02 19.81 -8.76
N LYS A 217 11.01 20.36 -9.45
CA LYS A 217 10.97 20.49 -10.91
C LYS A 217 11.15 19.15 -11.62
N ALA A 218 10.67 18.07 -11.02
CA ALA A 218 10.69 16.74 -11.61
C ALA A 218 9.73 16.65 -12.79
N THR A 219 10.22 16.22 -13.96
CA THR A 219 9.45 16.22 -15.21
C THR A 219 9.87 15.07 -16.13
N PRO A 220 8.94 14.38 -16.81
CA PRO A 220 7.48 14.52 -16.68
C PRO A 220 7.00 14.02 -15.30
N PRO A 221 5.87 14.50 -14.76
CA PRO A 221 5.37 14.08 -13.46
C PRO A 221 5.05 12.57 -13.45
N SER A 222 5.20 11.95 -12.29
CA SER A 222 4.96 10.49 -12.13
C SER A 222 3.49 10.11 -12.26
N GLU A 223 2.57 10.98 -11.83
CA GLU A 223 1.12 10.76 -11.85
C GLU A 223 0.71 9.47 -11.10
N PRO A 224 0.84 9.42 -9.77
CA PRO A 224 0.43 8.27 -8.95
C PRO A 224 -1.02 7.89 -9.22
N GLN A 225 -1.31 6.58 -9.32
CA GLN A 225 -2.65 6.09 -9.62
C GLN A 225 -3.31 5.51 -8.35
N LEU A 226 -4.62 5.73 -8.22
CA LEU A 226 -5.45 5.16 -7.16
C LEU A 226 -6.68 4.50 -7.79
N ASP A 227 -6.81 3.19 -7.61
CA ASP A 227 -8.01 2.42 -8.01
C ASP A 227 -8.72 1.93 -6.73
N ILE A 228 -10.01 2.26 -6.62
CA ILE A 228 -10.83 1.93 -5.46
C ILE A 228 -11.99 1.05 -5.94
N GLY A 229 -12.02 -0.17 -5.45
CA GLY A 229 -13.07 -1.12 -5.78
C GLY A 229 -14.44 -0.73 -5.21
N GLN A 230 -15.51 -1.20 -5.84
CA GLN A 230 -16.90 -0.81 -5.51
C GLN A 230 -17.35 -1.28 -4.11
N LYS A 231 -16.71 -2.30 -3.53
CA LYS A 231 -17.00 -2.85 -2.20
C LYS A 231 -16.04 -2.34 -1.11
N VAL A 232 -15.19 -1.36 -1.45
CA VAL A 232 -14.31 -0.72 -0.47
C VAL A 232 -15.15 0.14 0.49
N GLY A 233 -15.02 -0.11 1.78
CA GLY A 233 -15.84 0.53 2.82
C GLY A 233 -15.21 0.45 4.21
N ALA A 234 -16.01 0.11 5.22
CA ALA A 234 -15.59 0.12 6.63
C ALA A 234 -14.36 -0.75 6.93
N ALA A 235 -14.17 -1.86 6.19
CA ALA A 235 -13.01 -2.75 6.34
C ALA A 235 -11.65 -2.08 6.05
N PHE A 236 -11.65 -0.88 5.49
CA PHE A 236 -10.42 -0.15 5.12
C PHE A 236 -10.14 1.07 6.03
N LYS A 237 -10.92 1.26 7.11
CA LYS A 237 -10.83 2.41 8.02
C LYS A 237 -10.12 2.04 9.32
N TRP A 238 -9.26 2.97 9.81
CA TRP A 238 -8.62 2.87 11.15
C TRP A 238 -9.00 4.02 12.08
N LYS A 239 -9.80 4.99 11.61
CA LYS A 239 -10.38 6.09 12.40
C LYS A 239 -11.86 6.23 12.12
#